data_9c04f0aa2d8b34d98127effd94a93409
#
_entry.id   9c04f0aa2d8b34d98127effd94a93409
#
_cell.length_a   1.000
_cell.length_b   1.000
_cell.length_c   1.000
_cell.angle_alpha   90.00
_cell.angle_beta   90.00
_cell.angle_gamma   90.00
#
_symmetry.space_group_name_H-M   'P 1'
#
loop_
_entity.id
_entity.type
_entity.pdbx_description
1 polymer ?
#
loop_
_entity_poly.entity_id
_entity_poly.type
_entity_poly.pdbx_seq_one_letter_code
_entity_poly.pdbx_strand_id
1 'polypeptide(L)'
;MNVLAVVAHPDDEAIGCGGTLAKLRDQGNEVRALLPLKRADPRGVENWTGLIASFARSCEILGASCEMPPDLLDETLAEGAIHRLHDQILPSVEWADIVFTHWQGDANQVHRGISRAVEVATRPFRRRKTVYLFEVPTSTDQPFMPSFIPNAYAVLDANHVRRKSRAMACYPGEASGGRTSAALRRKAQVRGAEIGASFAEAFYLARHFL
;
A
#
# COMPACT_ATOMS: atom_id res chain seq x y z
N MET A 1 17.28 -2.66 -6.28
CA MET A 1 16.64 -3.22 -5.07
C MET A 1 15.28 -3.79 -5.42
N ASN A 2 14.80 -4.72 -4.63
CA ASN A 2 13.49 -5.33 -4.74
C ASN A 2 12.52 -4.63 -3.80
N VAL A 3 11.45 -4.05 -4.33
CA VAL A 3 10.47 -3.26 -3.60
C VAL A 3 9.12 -3.96 -3.63
N LEU A 4 8.52 -4.18 -2.48
CA LEU A 4 7.24 -4.84 -2.30
C LEU A 4 6.24 -3.91 -1.61
N ALA A 5 5.06 -3.73 -2.19
CA ALA A 5 3.91 -3.18 -1.48
C ALA A 5 2.95 -4.33 -1.13
N VAL A 6 2.67 -4.55 0.16
CA VAL A 6 1.67 -5.53 0.63
C VAL A 6 0.42 -4.75 1.00
N VAL A 7 -0.65 -4.99 0.24
CA VAL A 7 -1.90 -4.22 0.30
C VAL A 7 -3.09 -5.10 0.69
N ALA A 8 -4.08 -4.50 1.34
CA ALA A 8 -5.28 -5.20 1.82
C ALA A 8 -6.33 -5.33 0.70
N HIS A 9 -6.54 -4.24 -0.05
CA HIS A 9 -7.58 -4.16 -1.08
C HIS A 9 -6.99 -3.65 -2.40
N PRO A 10 -7.62 -4.00 -3.53
CA PRO A 10 -7.36 -3.33 -4.80
C PRO A 10 -7.70 -1.84 -4.65
N ASP A 11 -6.77 -0.96 -4.88
CA ASP A 11 -6.70 0.50 -4.78
C ASP A 11 -5.64 1.01 -3.75
N ASP A 12 -5.34 0.25 -2.70
CA ASP A 12 -4.42 0.68 -1.64
C ASP A 12 -2.99 0.93 -2.15
N GLU A 13 -2.54 0.19 -3.17
CA GLU A 13 -1.23 0.41 -3.80
C GLU A 13 -1.14 1.79 -4.45
N ALA A 14 -2.25 2.21 -5.07
CA ALA A 14 -2.32 3.53 -5.69
C ALA A 14 -2.47 4.62 -4.64
N ILE A 15 -3.34 4.42 -3.63
CA ILE A 15 -3.65 5.40 -2.60
C ILE A 15 -2.47 5.59 -1.64
N GLY A 16 -1.92 4.50 -1.11
CA GLY A 16 -0.93 4.52 -0.04
C GLY A 16 0.46 4.96 -0.49
N CYS A 17 0.96 4.37 -1.58
CA CYS A 17 2.36 4.53 -2.00
C CYS A 17 2.58 4.65 -3.51
N GLY A 18 1.54 4.84 -4.31
CA GLY A 18 1.62 4.75 -5.77
C GLY A 18 2.62 5.71 -6.42
N GLY A 19 2.74 6.93 -5.92
CA GLY A 19 3.75 7.88 -6.39
C GLY A 19 5.16 7.40 -6.11
N THR A 20 5.39 6.85 -4.93
CA THR A 20 6.69 6.30 -4.50
C THR A 20 7.04 5.03 -5.28
N LEU A 21 6.09 4.12 -5.52
CA LEU A 21 6.32 2.94 -6.35
C LEU A 21 6.75 3.34 -7.76
N ALA A 22 6.03 4.31 -8.37
CA ALA A 22 6.38 4.84 -9.68
C ALA A 22 7.79 5.45 -9.70
N LYS A 23 8.15 6.25 -8.70
CA LYS A 23 9.49 6.83 -8.56
C LYS A 23 10.58 5.76 -8.41
N LEU A 24 10.36 4.78 -7.56
CA LEU A 24 11.33 3.70 -7.34
C LEU A 24 11.52 2.86 -8.61
N ARG A 25 10.46 2.64 -9.37
CA ARG A 25 10.56 2.00 -10.69
C ARG A 25 11.40 2.80 -11.66
N ASP A 26 11.19 4.11 -11.74
CA ASP A 26 11.96 5.01 -12.63
C ASP A 26 13.45 5.07 -12.23
N GLN A 27 13.77 4.77 -10.97
CA GLN A 27 15.13 4.61 -10.45
C GLN A 27 15.75 3.22 -10.73
N GLY A 28 15.09 2.36 -11.52
CA GLY A 28 15.60 1.05 -11.92
C GLY A 28 15.39 -0.08 -10.90
N ASN A 29 14.54 0.12 -9.88
CA ASN A 29 14.21 -0.94 -8.93
C ASN A 29 13.18 -1.91 -9.53
N GLU A 30 13.19 -3.17 -9.08
CA GLU A 30 12.07 -4.09 -9.31
C GLU A 30 10.98 -3.81 -8.29
N VAL A 31 9.76 -3.60 -8.76
CA VAL A 31 8.61 -3.21 -7.93
C VAL A 31 7.48 -4.22 -8.09
N ARG A 32 6.96 -4.72 -6.97
CA ARG A 32 5.77 -5.58 -6.93
C ARG A 32 4.72 -5.04 -5.97
N ALA A 33 3.45 -5.26 -6.31
CA ALA A 33 2.32 -5.06 -5.40
C ALA A 33 1.65 -6.41 -5.15
N LEU A 34 1.60 -6.83 -3.90
CA LEU A 34 1.04 -8.11 -3.45
C LEU A 34 -0.33 -7.86 -2.81
N LEU A 35 -1.35 -8.52 -3.38
CA LEU A 35 -2.71 -8.58 -2.84
C LEU A 35 -2.97 -10.00 -2.32
N PRO A 36 -2.87 -10.27 -1.00
CA PRO A 36 -3.03 -11.62 -0.45
C PRO A 36 -4.46 -11.96 -0.06
N LEU A 37 -5.38 -11.00 -0.10
CA LEU A 37 -6.75 -11.15 0.38
C LEU A 37 -7.77 -10.96 -0.73
N LYS A 38 -8.88 -11.68 -0.61
CA LYS A 38 -10.10 -11.48 -1.40
C LYS A 38 -11.13 -10.74 -0.56
N ARG A 39 -11.77 -9.72 -1.15
CA ARG A 39 -12.85 -8.98 -0.48
C ARG A 39 -14.06 -9.89 -0.24
N ALA A 40 -14.65 -9.73 0.94
CA ALA A 40 -15.85 -10.44 1.37
C ALA A 40 -17.10 -9.53 1.46
N ASP A 41 -16.92 -8.21 1.33
CA ASP A 41 -18.06 -7.29 1.30
C ASP A 41 -18.88 -7.45 0.01
N PRO A 42 -20.18 -7.09 0.00
CA PRO A 42 -21.04 -7.29 -1.18
C PRO A 42 -20.45 -6.69 -2.47
N ARG A 43 -19.87 -5.49 -2.41
CA ARG A 43 -19.26 -4.83 -3.57
C ARG A 43 -18.07 -5.61 -4.11
N GLY A 44 -17.26 -6.16 -3.20
CA GLY A 44 -16.11 -6.98 -3.56
C GLY A 44 -16.52 -8.30 -4.20
N VAL A 45 -17.53 -8.96 -3.64
CA VAL A 45 -18.04 -10.24 -4.17
C VAL A 45 -18.66 -10.07 -5.56
N GLU A 46 -19.50 -9.06 -5.74
CA GLU A 46 -20.20 -8.81 -7.01
C GLU A 46 -19.27 -8.38 -8.14
N ASN A 47 -18.21 -7.65 -7.83
CA ASN A 47 -17.30 -7.06 -8.83
C ASN A 47 -15.84 -7.53 -8.70
N TRP A 48 -15.59 -8.70 -8.11
CA TRP A 48 -14.22 -9.18 -7.86
C TRP A 48 -13.36 -9.22 -9.13
N THR A 49 -13.89 -9.78 -10.22
CA THR A 49 -13.17 -9.85 -11.51
C THR A 49 -12.79 -8.45 -12.03
N GLY A 50 -13.68 -7.48 -11.91
CA GLY A 50 -13.44 -6.09 -12.29
C GLY A 50 -12.37 -5.44 -11.41
N LEU A 51 -12.40 -5.69 -10.10
CA LEU A 51 -11.41 -5.17 -9.15
C LEU A 51 -10.02 -5.73 -9.42
N ILE A 52 -9.88 -7.02 -9.73
CA ILE A 52 -8.60 -7.63 -10.09
C ILE A 52 -8.06 -7.08 -11.41
N ALA A 53 -8.92 -6.89 -12.42
CA ALA A 53 -8.51 -6.24 -13.67
C ALA A 53 -8.05 -4.79 -13.43
N SER A 54 -8.72 -4.05 -12.55
CA SER A 54 -8.34 -2.71 -12.13
C SER A 54 -6.99 -2.70 -11.40
N PHE A 55 -6.75 -3.67 -10.51
CA PHE A 55 -5.49 -3.83 -9.80
C PHE A 55 -4.32 -4.09 -10.76
N ALA A 56 -4.48 -5.01 -11.69
CA ALA A 56 -3.47 -5.29 -12.71
C ALA A 56 -3.15 -4.04 -13.55
N ARG A 57 -4.20 -3.30 -13.97
CA ARG A 57 -4.04 -2.07 -14.76
C ARG A 57 -3.39 -0.93 -13.95
N SER A 58 -3.74 -0.79 -12.68
CA SER A 58 -3.12 0.15 -11.76
C SER A 58 -1.64 -0.14 -11.59
N CYS A 59 -1.27 -1.39 -11.32
CA CYS A 59 0.12 -1.82 -11.20
C CYS A 59 0.92 -1.52 -12.49
N GLU A 60 0.37 -1.80 -13.67
CA GLU A 60 1.00 -1.47 -14.95
C GLU A 60 1.31 0.03 -15.07
N ILE A 61 0.36 0.90 -14.71
CA ILE A 61 0.55 2.36 -14.71
C ILE A 61 1.66 2.78 -13.75
N LEU A 62 1.75 2.15 -12.59
CA LEU A 62 2.78 2.41 -11.59
C LEU A 62 4.14 1.81 -11.98
N GLY A 63 4.17 0.88 -12.95
CA GLY A 63 5.35 0.13 -13.35
C GLY A 63 5.70 -0.99 -12.38
N ALA A 64 4.71 -1.45 -11.61
CA ALA A 64 4.82 -2.57 -10.70
C ALA A 64 4.28 -3.85 -11.34
N SER A 65 4.82 -4.99 -10.96
CA SER A 65 4.18 -6.29 -11.23
C SER A 65 3.10 -6.55 -10.18
N CYS A 66 1.89 -6.92 -10.60
CA CYS A 66 0.88 -7.36 -9.66
C CYS A 66 1.12 -8.83 -9.27
N GLU A 67 0.99 -9.13 -7.99
CA GLU A 67 1.19 -10.45 -7.43
C GLU A 67 -0.01 -10.83 -6.57
N MET A 68 -0.50 -12.04 -6.76
CA MET A 68 -1.59 -12.61 -5.96
C MET A 68 -1.26 -14.10 -5.71
N PRO A 69 -1.35 -14.57 -4.47
CA PRO A 69 -1.27 -16.00 -4.19
C PRO A 69 -2.39 -16.76 -4.93
N PRO A 70 -2.16 -18.04 -5.32
CA PRO A 70 -3.17 -18.83 -6.01
C PRO A 70 -4.46 -19.03 -5.19
N ASP A 71 -4.32 -19.10 -3.86
CA ASP A 71 -5.42 -19.29 -2.91
C ASP A 71 -5.53 -18.05 -2.01
N LEU A 72 -6.23 -17.01 -2.50
CA LEU A 72 -6.46 -15.80 -1.71
C LEU A 72 -7.26 -16.11 -0.44
N LEU A 73 -6.80 -15.60 0.69
CA LEU A 73 -7.56 -15.68 1.94
C LEU A 73 -8.73 -14.69 1.91
N ASP A 74 -9.82 -15.08 2.55
CA ASP A 74 -10.94 -14.16 2.80
C ASP A 74 -10.52 -13.05 3.76
N GLU A 75 -10.85 -11.78 3.44
CA GLU A 75 -10.45 -10.62 4.25
C GLU A 75 -10.98 -10.67 5.70
N THR A 76 -12.08 -11.40 5.96
CA THR A 76 -12.60 -11.58 7.32
C THR A 76 -11.62 -12.33 8.23
N LEU A 77 -10.66 -13.03 7.64
CA LEU A 77 -9.60 -13.75 8.37
C LEU A 77 -8.38 -12.88 8.70
N ALA A 78 -8.33 -11.64 8.22
CA ALA A 78 -7.13 -10.81 8.28
C ALA A 78 -6.58 -10.60 9.71
N GLU A 79 -7.43 -10.36 10.71
CA GLU A 79 -6.98 -10.21 12.12
C GLU A 79 -6.92 -11.54 12.87
N GLY A 80 -7.81 -12.49 12.53
CA GLY A 80 -7.93 -13.76 13.26
C GLY A 80 -6.94 -14.85 12.85
N ALA A 81 -6.40 -14.80 11.63
CA ALA A 81 -5.56 -15.85 11.05
C ALA A 81 -4.18 -15.31 10.59
N ILE A 82 -3.53 -14.53 11.42
CA ILE A 82 -2.22 -13.89 11.11
C ILE A 82 -1.17 -14.90 10.63
N HIS A 83 -1.14 -16.13 11.18
CA HIS A 83 -0.20 -17.15 10.74
C HIS A 83 -0.42 -17.58 9.28
N ARG A 84 -1.67 -17.73 8.84
CA ARG A 84 -1.99 -18.08 7.45
C ARG A 84 -1.62 -16.95 6.49
N LEU A 85 -1.92 -15.72 6.89
CA LEU A 85 -1.57 -14.53 6.12
C LEU A 85 -0.05 -14.34 6.05
N HIS A 86 0.66 -14.56 7.16
CA HIS A 86 2.12 -14.60 7.21
C HIS A 86 2.68 -15.58 6.18
N ASP A 87 2.18 -16.82 6.17
CA ASP A 87 2.70 -17.87 5.27
C ASP A 87 2.45 -17.53 3.80
N GLN A 88 1.32 -16.89 3.49
CA GLN A 88 1.02 -16.40 2.14
C GLN A 88 1.95 -15.29 1.65
N ILE A 89 2.27 -14.32 2.51
CA ILE A 89 3.08 -13.16 2.12
C ILE A 89 4.59 -13.43 2.20
N LEU A 90 4.98 -14.50 2.93
CA LEU A 90 6.38 -14.77 3.26
C LEU A 90 7.30 -14.88 2.04
N PRO A 91 6.96 -15.60 0.95
CA PRO A 91 7.85 -15.71 -0.21
C PRO A 91 8.17 -14.34 -0.83
N SER A 92 7.17 -13.46 -0.96
CA SER A 92 7.34 -12.11 -1.51
C SER A 92 8.12 -11.21 -0.56
N VAL A 93 7.92 -11.34 0.76
CA VAL A 93 8.70 -10.62 1.77
C VAL A 93 10.17 -11.09 1.75
N GLU A 94 10.45 -12.36 1.54
CA GLU A 94 11.81 -12.87 1.42
C GLU A 94 12.53 -12.30 0.19
N TRP A 95 11.85 -12.16 -0.92
CA TRP A 95 12.36 -11.54 -2.14
C TRP A 95 12.67 -10.04 -1.97
N ALA A 96 11.90 -9.31 -1.18
CA ALA A 96 11.99 -7.85 -1.06
C ALA A 96 13.19 -7.38 -0.23
N ASP A 97 13.75 -6.22 -0.56
CA ASP A 97 14.68 -5.44 0.28
C ASP A 97 13.92 -4.37 1.07
N ILE A 98 12.91 -3.77 0.43
CA ILE A 98 12.04 -2.72 0.98
C ILE A 98 10.59 -3.19 0.92
N VAL A 99 9.87 -3.03 2.04
CA VAL A 99 8.46 -3.38 2.15
C VAL A 99 7.65 -2.15 2.53
N PHE A 100 6.61 -1.86 1.75
CA PHE A 100 5.56 -0.89 2.07
C PHE A 100 4.31 -1.64 2.51
N THR A 101 3.64 -1.16 3.56
CA THR A 101 2.37 -1.74 4.03
C THR A 101 1.56 -0.70 4.79
N HIS A 102 0.40 -1.09 5.27
CA HIS A 102 -0.53 -0.22 5.98
C HIS A 102 -0.01 0.26 7.33
N TRP A 103 -0.51 1.43 7.77
CA TRP A 103 -0.33 1.89 9.14
C TRP A 103 -1.01 0.94 10.12
N GLN A 104 -0.27 0.54 11.17
CA GLN A 104 -0.74 -0.42 12.17
C GLN A 104 -1.92 0.08 13.04
N GLY A 105 -2.11 1.40 13.13
CA GLY A 105 -3.21 2.04 13.87
C GLY A 105 -4.38 2.47 12.98
N ASP A 106 -4.54 1.89 11.79
CA ASP A 106 -5.62 2.20 10.87
C ASP A 106 -6.99 1.81 11.44
N ALA A 107 -8.06 2.55 11.11
CA ALA A 107 -9.42 2.21 11.53
C ALA A 107 -9.92 0.92 10.87
N ASN A 108 -9.45 0.61 9.65
CA ASN A 108 -9.80 -0.60 8.94
C ASN A 108 -9.06 -1.82 9.53
N GLN A 109 -9.83 -2.80 10.00
CA GLN A 109 -9.29 -4.03 10.62
C GLN A 109 -8.47 -4.87 9.63
N VAL A 110 -8.84 -4.87 8.33
CA VAL A 110 -8.10 -5.63 7.31
C VAL A 110 -6.71 -5.02 7.09
N HIS A 111 -6.60 -3.69 7.08
CA HIS A 111 -5.32 -2.96 7.03
C HIS A 111 -4.42 -3.32 8.21
N ARG A 112 -4.99 -3.36 9.44
CA ARG A 112 -4.24 -3.77 10.64
C ARG A 112 -3.76 -5.21 10.55
N GLY A 113 -4.60 -6.12 10.04
CA GLY A 113 -4.24 -7.52 9.83
C GLY A 113 -3.05 -7.69 8.89
N ILE A 114 -3.06 -7.01 7.74
CA ILE A 114 -1.93 -6.98 6.78
C ILE A 114 -0.68 -6.40 7.45
N SER A 115 -0.80 -5.25 8.11
CA SER A 115 0.31 -4.63 8.84
C SER A 115 0.93 -5.59 9.86
N ARG A 116 0.11 -6.29 10.63
CA ARG A 116 0.55 -7.27 11.63
C ARG A 116 1.25 -8.48 11.00
N ALA A 117 0.74 -8.99 9.89
CA ALA A 117 1.38 -10.09 9.18
C ALA A 117 2.76 -9.69 8.65
N VAL A 118 2.89 -8.48 8.07
CA VAL A 118 4.18 -7.94 7.62
C VAL A 118 5.13 -7.73 8.81
N GLU A 119 4.65 -7.21 9.94
CA GLU A 119 5.45 -7.05 11.16
C GLU A 119 6.07 -8.39 11.59
N VAL A 120 5.28 -9.46 11.58
CA VAL A 120 5.76 -10.81 11.93
C VAL A 120 6.72 -11.34 10.88
N ALA A 121 6.42 -11.19 9.59
CA ALA A 121 7.23 -11.69 8.49
C ALA A 121 8.60 -10.98 8.41
N THR A 122 8.69 -9.73 8.84
CA THR A 122 9.92 -8.92 8.81
C THR A 122 10.64 -8.83 10.17
N ARG A 123 10.44 -9.79 11.09
CA ARG A 123 11.13 -9.77 12.40
C ARG A 123 12.66 -9.71 12.21
N PRO A 124 13.36 -8.74 12.83
CA PRO A 124 14.76 -8.41 12.53
C PRO A 124 15.74 -9.55 12.67
N PHE A 125 15.54 -10.43 13.66
CA PHE A 125 16.48 -11.54 13.89
C PHE A 125 16.40 -12.63 12.79
N ARG A 126 15.36 -12.61 11.98
CA ARG A 126 15.19 -13.50 10.84
C ARG A 126 15.44 -12.82 9.50
N ARG A 127 14.95 -11.58 9.35
CA ARG A 127 14.98 -10.83 8.08
C ARG A 127 15.18 -9.34 8.33
N ARG A 128 16.25 -8.80 7.80
CA ARG A 128 16.55 -7.37 7.90
C ARG A 128 15.99 -6.66 6.67
N LYS A 129 14.75 -6.20 6.75
CA LYS A 129 14.07 -5.48 5.69
C LYS A 129 13.80 -4.04 6.11
N THR A 130 13.97 -3.08 5.20
CA THR A 130 13.43 -1.73 5.43
C THR A 130 11.93 -1.76 5.28
N VAL A 131 11.19 -1.26 6.29
CA VAL A 131 9.73 -1.31 6.32
C VAL A 131 9.15 0.08 6.50
N TYR A 132 8.32 0.51 5.54
CA TYR A 132 7.56 1.74 5.55
C TYR A 132 6.07 1.46 5.69
N LEU A 133 5.41 2.19 6.59
CA LEU A 133 3.96 2.12 6.77
C LEU A 133 3.33 3.36 6.12
N PHE A 134 2.34 3.16 5.25
CA PHE A 134 1.66 4.23 4.53
C PHE A 134 0.29 4.55 5.13
N GLU A 135 -0.19 5.75 4.84
CA GLU A 135 -1.54 6.20 5.16
C GLU A 135 -2.52 5.95 4.02
N VAL A 136 -3.75 5.60 4.36
CA VAL A 136 -4.89 5.51 3.44
C VAL A 136 -5.93 6.54 3.87
N PRO A 137 -6.13 7.66 3.13
CA PRO A 137 -7.17 8.64 3.43
C PRO A 137 -8.55 8.01 3.57
N THR A 138 -9.36 8.52 4.48
CA THR A 138 -10.68 7.99 4.87
C THR A 138 -10.65 6.69 5.69
N SER A 139 -9.46 6.27 6.12
CA SER A 139 -9.27 5.10 6.96
C SER A 139 -8.21 5.37 8.03
N THR A 140 -6.98 5.71 7.64
CA THR A 140 -5.88 6.01 8.59
C THR A 140 -6.13 7.28 9.40
N ASP A 141 -6.96 8.19 8.91
CA ASP A 141 -7.33 9.46 9.56
C ASP A 141 -8.60 9.36 10.44
N GLN A 142 -9.16 8.15 10.64
CA GLN A 142 -10.41 7.92 11.37
C GLN A 142 -10.28 7.30 12.76
N PRO A 143 -9.19 6.64 13.17
CA PRO A 143 -9.10 6.03 14.50
C PRO A 143 -9.07 7.07 15.61
N PHE A 144 -9.58 6.70 16.80
CA PHE A 144 -9.49 7.55 17.97
C PHE A 144 -8.05 7.77 18.43
N MET A 145 -7.24 6.72 18.43
CA MET A 145 -5.82 6.66 18.78
C MET A 145 -5.21 5.37 18.22
N PRO A 146 -3.92 5.34 17.86
CA PRO A 146 -2.98 6.46 17.70
C PRO A 146 -3.14 7.20 16.37
N SER A 147 -2.70 8.45 16.30
CA SER A 147 -2.64 9.20 15.04
C SER A 147 -1.47 8.73 14.17
N PHE A 148 -1.62 8.81 12.86
CA PHE A 148 -0.52 8.63 11.91
C PHE A 148 0.41 9.86 11.95
N ILE A 149 1.62 9.68 12.44
CA ILE A 149 2.66 10.71 12.48
C ILE A 149 3.82 10.23 11.60
N PRO A 150 3.98 10.77 10.39
CA PRO A 150 5.05 10.34 9.50
C PRO A 150 6.42 10.82 10.00
N ASN A 151 7.46 10.01 9.72
CA ASN A 151 8.85 10.33 10.00
C ASN A 151 9.77 10.09 8.79
N ALA A 152 9.18 9.74 7.64
CA ALA A 152 9.87 9.53 6.38
C ALA A 152 9.02 10.05 5.21
N TYR A 153 9.68 10.63 4.20
CA TYR A 153 9.01 11.26 3.07
C TYR A 153 9.69 10.87 1.76
N ALA A 154 8.88 10.55 0.76
CA ALA A 154 9.31 10.41 -0.62
C ALA A 154 8.93 11.65 -1.40
N VAL A 155 9.89 12.52 -1.73
CA VAL A 155 9.67 13.66 -2.61
C VAL A 155 9.28 13.15 -4.00
N LEU A 156 8.20 13.68 -4.55
CA LEU A 156 7.64 13.30 -5.83
C LEU A 156 7.70 14.48 -6.80
N ASP A 157 7.79 14.17 -8.09
CA ASP A 157 7.53 15.14 -9.15
C ASP A 157 6.08 15.05 -9.66
N ALA A 158 5.74 15.95 -10.59
CA ALA A 158 4.39 16.01 -11.16
C ALA A 158 4.04 14.74 -11.97
N ASN A 159 5.03 14.03 -12.53
CA ASN A 159 4.81 12.79 -13.28
C ASN A 159 4.42 11.64 -12.34
N HIS A 160 5.12 11.49 -11.20
CA HIS A 160 4.80 10.48 -10.20
C HIS A 160 3.39 10.68 -9.65
N VAL A 161 3.01 11.94 -9.33
CA VAL A 161 1.65 12.27 -8.86
C VAL A 161 0.60 12.00 -9.94
N ARG A 162 0.90 12.27 -11.22
CA ARG A 162 0.01 11.96 -12.35
C ARG A 162 -0.19 10.45 -12.49
N ARG A 163 0.89 9.64 -12.40
CA ARG A 163 0.80 8.17 -12.45
C ARG A 163 -0.04 7.63 -11.30
N LYS A 164 0.18 8.10 -10.07
CA LYS A 164 -0.66 7.78 -8.91
C LYS A 164 -2.14 8.08 -9.16
N SER A 165 -2.44 9.28 -9.68
CA SER A 165 -3.81 9.69 -10.00
C SER A 165 -4.45 8.82 -11.09
N ARG A 166 -3.70 8.43 -12.11
CA ARG A 166 -4.16 7.53 -13.18
C ARG A 166 -4.37 6.11 -12.68
N ALA A 167 -3.51 5.62 -11.80
CA ALA A 167 -3.68 4.32 -11.16
C ALA A 167 -4.97 4.29 -10.35
N MET A 168 -5.25 5.30 -9.53
CA MET A 168 -6.52 5.41 -8.79
C MET A 168 -7.74 5.50 -9.71
N ALA A 169 -7.63 6.13 -10.88
CA ALA A 169 -8.72 6.22 -11.85
C ALA A 169 -9.12 4.84 -12.46
N CYS A 170 -8.33 3.79 -12.26
CA CYS A 170 -8.70 2.42 -12.61
C CYS A 170 -9.81 1.86 -11.72
N TYR A 171 -10.11 2.51 -10.59
CA TYR A 171 -11.09 2.09 -9.58
C TYR A 171 -12.26 3.08 -9.46
N PRO A 172 -13.13 3.20 -10.47
CA PRO A 172 -14.17 4.22 -10.49
C PRO A 172 -15.17 4.10 -9.33
N GLY A 173 -15.41 2.89 -8.83
CA GLY A 173 -16.29 2.64 -7.68
C GLY A 173 -15.67 3.00 -6.32
N GLU A 174 -14.35 3.12 -6.23
CA GLU A 174 -13.63 3.45 -5.00
C GLU A 174 -13.17 4.92 -4.96
N ALA A 175 -13.16 5.62 -6.10
CA ALA A 175 -12.67 6.98 -6.25
C ALA A 175 -13.67 8.04 -5.73
N SER A 176 -13.95 8.05 -4.43
CA SER A 176 -14.86 8.99 -3.80
C SER A 176 -14.22 9.74 -2.62
N GLY A 177 -14.75 10.88 -2.24
CA GLY A 177 -14.28 11.65 -1.08
C GLY A 177 -12.79 11.95 -1.12
N GLY A 178 -12.07 11.52 -0.09
CA GLY A 178 -10.62 11.66 0.05
C GLY A 178 -9.77 10.81 -0.92
N ARG A 179 -10.39 9.90 -1.69
CA ARG A 179 -9.73 8.99 -2.61
C ARG A 179 -9.82 9.42 -4.08
N THR A 180 -10.44 10.55 -4.39
CA THR A 180 -10.42 11.08 -5.77
C THR A 180 -9.02 11.49 -6.18
N SER A 181 -8.71 11.44 -7.49
CA SER A 181 -7.42 11.90 -8.03
C SER A 181 -7.05 13.31 -7.57
N ALA A 182 -8.05 14.21 -7.48
CA ALA A 182 -7.84 15.58 -6.98
C ALA A 182 -7.51 15.60 -5.48
N ALA A 183 -8.16 14.76 -4.67
CA ALA A 183 -7.89 14.66 -3.24
C ALA A 183 -6.50 14.08 -2.97
N LEU A 184 -6.10 13.02 -3.69
CA LEU A 184 -4.78 12.42 -3.59
C LEU A 184 -3.67 13.41 -3.99
N ARG A 185 -3.90 14.21 -5.05
CA ARG A 185 -2.97 15.28 -5.42
C ARG A 185 -2.83 16.34 -4.32
N ARG A 186 -3.95 16.80 -3.73
CA ARG A 186 -3.92 17.73 -2.59
C ARG A 186 -3.20 17.15 -1.38
N LYS A 187 -3.42 15.88 -1.07
CA LYS A 187 -2.72 15.19 0.01
C LYS A 187 -1.20 15.18 -0.23
N ALA A 188 -0.77 14.86 -1.46
CA ALA A 188 0.65 14.91 -1.82
C ALA A 188 1.24 16.33 -1.73
N GLN A 189 0.47 17.38 -2.03
CA GLN A 189 0.89 18.78 -1.83
C GLN A 189 1.05 19.11 -0.34
N VAL A 190 0.11 18.71 0.52
CA VAL A 190 0.20 18.90 1.97
C VAL A 190 1.45 18.23 2.52
N ARG A 191 1.68 16.97 2.17
CA ARG A 191 2.88 16.21 2.59
C ARG A 191 4.17 16.81 2.05
N GLY A 192 4.13 17.35 0.82
CA GLY A 192 5.24 18.10 0.26
C GLY A 192 5.54 19.39 1.03
N ALA A 193 4.50 20.16 1.36
CA ALA A 193 4.66 21.42 2.10
C ALA A 193 5.28 21.23 3.49
N GLU A 194 5.02 20.09 4.17
CA GLU A 194 5.63 19.76 5.46
C GLU A 194 7.17 19.72 5.41
N ILE A 195 7.76 19.48 4.22
CA ILE A 195 9.20 19.33 4.02
C ILE A 195 9.78 20.32 2.98
N GLY A 196 9.03 21.33 2.59
CA GLY A 196 9.47 22.32 1.60
C GLY A 196 9.54 21.81 0.15
N ALA A 197 8.81 20.74 -0.20
CA ALA A 197 8.70 20.19 -1.54
C ALA A 197 7.33 20.45 -2.17
N SER A 198 7.24 20.41 -3.50
CA SER A 198 5.95 20.58 -4.19
C SER A 198 4.99 19.42 -3.96
N PHE A 199 5.52 18.20 -3.89
CA PHE A 199 4.75 16.98 -3.64
C PHE A 199 5.59 15.98 -2.86
N ALA A 200 4.95 15.25 -1.96
CA ALA A 200 5.53 14.08 -1.30
C ALA A 200 4.45 13.04 -0.97
N GLU A 201 4.86 11.80 -0.79
CA GLU A 201 4.16 10.81 0.02
C GLU A 201 4.88 10.69 1.36
N ALA A 202 4.10 10.47 2.42
CA ALA A 202 4.62 10.39 3.77
C ALA A 202 4.40 8.98 4.34
N PHE A 203 5.39 8.53 5.10
CA PHE A 203 5.46 7.19 5.66
C PHE A 203 5.87 7.23 7.13
N TYR A 204 5.53 6.17 7.85
CA TYR A 204 6.20 5.86 9.09
C TYR A 204 7.28 4.80 8.80
N LEU A 205 8.54 5.16 8.98
CA LEU A 205 9.65 4.22 8.89
C LEU A 205 9.68 3.37 10.16
N ALA A 206 9.20 2.13 10.04
CA ALA A 206 9.10 1.20 11.16
C ALA A 206 10.39 0.42 11.39
N ARG A 207 11.15 0.12 10.34
CA ARG A 207 12.43 -0.59 10.39
C ARG A 207 13.39 -0.12 9.31
N HIS A 208 14.64 0.07 9.70
CA HIS A 208 15.75 0.35 8.78
C HIS A 208 17.03 -0.23 9.35
N PHE A 209 17.91 -0.73 8.49
CA PHE A 209 19.20 -1.30 8.85
C PHE A 209 20.27 -0.63 8.01
N LEU A 210 21.27 -0.07 8.68
CA LEU A 210 22.46 0.57 8.09
C LEU A 210 23.53 -0.46 7.78
#